data_55a1bdc8f83f861e81ef7cac82f961d5
#
_entry.id   55a1bdc8f83f861e81ef7cac82f961d5
#
_cell.length_a   1.000
_cell.length_b   1.000
_cell.length_c   1.000
_cell.angle_alpha   90.00
_cell.angle_beta   90.00
_cell.angle_gamma   90.00
#
_symmetry.space_group_name_H-M   'P 1'
#
loop_
_entity.id
_entity.type
_entity.pdbx_description
1 polymer ?
#
loop_
_entity_poly.entity_id
_entity_poly.type
_entity_poly.pdbx_seq_one_letter_code
_entity_poly.pdbx_strand_id
1 'polypeptide(L)'
;RVTGRPHPDGAFAILFEDITAEVSLNRRFRSDIETGQAVLDTLPDAIAVFSGTGTMVVSNSSYSKLWSAQTELLLDHRDIKTEVSVWQENCIASPMWTEMRGFVQRLGGRKPWSENAMLVDGRHLRCHAQPIAGGMTMVRFVIAPPMRPVIQKLTQIDPAILARKG
;
A
#
# COMPACT_ATOMS: atom_id res chain seq x y z
N ARG A 1 -6.92 -28.91 25.24
CA ARG A 1 -6.31 -28.24 26.40
C ARG A 1 -6.61 -29.05 27.66
N VAL A 2 -5.62 -29.25 28.52
CA VAL A 2 -5.78 -29.96 29.79
C VAL A 2 -5.44 -28.99 30.92
N THR A 3 -6.35 -28.81 31.87
CA THR A 3 -6.12 -27.97 33.05
C THR A 3 -6.39 -28.81 34.30
N GLY A 4 -5.38 -28.95 35.16
CA GLY A 4 -5.50 -29.63 36.47
C GLY A 4 -5.68 -28.61 37.58
N ARG A 5 -6.63 -28.84 38.49
CA ARG A 5 -6.80 -28.05 39.72
C ARG A 5 -6.79 -28.97 40.92
N PRO A 6 -5.99 -28.71 41.95
CA PRO A 6 -6.07 -29.45 43.22
C PRO A 6 -7.40 -29.13 43.91
N HIS A 7 -8.06 -30.18 44.41
CA HIS A 7 -9.27 -30.08 45.22
C HIS A 7 -8.95 -30.07 46.68
N PRO A 8 -9.70 -29.38 47.56
CA PRO A 8 -9.45 -29.32 49.01
C PRO A 8 -9.35 -30.67 49.70
N ASP A 9 -10.03 -31.68 49.18
CA ASP A 9 -10.05 -33.04 49.75
C ASP A 9 -8.92 -33.96 49.27
N GLY A 10 -7.89 -33.40 48.65
CA GLY A 10 -6.75 -34.17 48.12
C GLY A 10 -6.99 -34.88 46.79
N ALA A 11 -8.17 -34.73 46.21
CA ALA A 11 -8.45 -35.20 44.86
C ALA A 11 -7.90 -34.26 43.79
N PHE A 12 -7.61 -34.76 42.59
CA PHE A 12 -7.15 -33.98 41.47
C PHE A 12 -8.28 -33.91 40.41
N ALA A 13 -8.78 -32.73 40.17
CA ALA A 13 -9.76 -32.52 39.10
C ALA A 13 -9.03 -32.20 37.82
N ILE A 14 -9.25 -32.98 36.75
CA ILE A 14 -8.70 -32.75 35.41
C ILE A 14 -9.85 -32.32 34.48
N LEU A 15 -9.72 -31.13 33.94
CA LEU A 15 -10.64 -30.62 32.94
C LEU A 15 -10.03 -30.84 31.54
N PHE A 16 -10.74 -31.58 30.70
CA PHE A 16 -10.43 -31.73 29.27
C PHE A 16 -11.32 -30.79 28.46
N GLU A 17 -10.71 -29.88 27.78
CA GLU A 17 -11.39 -28.96 26.87
C GLU A 17 -11.02 -29.31 25.41
N ASP A 18 -12.01 -29.64 24.60
CA ASP A 18 -11.80 -29.86 23.17
C ASP A 18 -11.72 -28.51 22.45
N ILE A 19 -10.50 -28.14 22.03
CA ILE A 19 -10.21 -26.91 21.32
C ILE A 19 -10.00 -27.13 19.82
N THR A 20 -10.37 -28.30 19.28
CA THR A 20 -10.10 -28.67 17.89
C THR A 20 -10.76 -27.69 16.91
N ALA A 21 -11.99 -27.27 17.19
CA ALA A 21 -12.72 -26.32 16.35
C ALA A 21 -12.05 -24.94 16.36
N GLU A 22 -11.61 -24.46 17.53
CA GLU A 22 -10.92 -23.18 17.69
C GLU A 22 -9.57 -23.18 16.95
N VAL A 23 -8.79 -24.23 17.11
CA VAL A 23 -7.49 -24.39 16.42
C VAL A 23 -7.69 -24.47 14.91
N SER A 24 -8.72 -25.19 14.44
CA SER A 24 -9.03 -25.29 13.01
C SER A 24 -9.45 -23.95 12.41
N LEU A 25 -10.28 -23.18 13.13
CA LEU A 25 -10.69 -21.84 12.72
C LEU A 25 -9.49 -20.88 12.64
N ASN A 26 -8.64 -20.87 13.67
CA ASN A 26 -7.44 -20.04 13.68
C ASN A 26 -6.48 -20.39 12.54
N ARG A 27 -6.33 -21.67 12.20
CA ARG A 27 -5.50 -22.10 11.06
C ARG A 27 -6.06 -21.61 9.74
N ARG A 28 -7.38 -21.67 9.54
CA ARG A 28 -8.04 -21.15 8.33
C ARG A 28 -7.81 -19.64 8.20
N PHE A 29 -8.07 -18.87 9.25
CA PHE A 29 -7.83 -17.42 9.23
C PHE A 29 -6.38 -17.06 8.90
N ARG A 30 -5.40 -17.76 9.47
CA ARG A 30 -3.99 -17.53 9.12
C ARG A 30 -3.72 -17.84 7.66
N SER A 31 -4.21 -18.97 7.16
CA SER A 31 -4.05 -19.35 5.74
C SER A 31 -4.67 -18.33 4.79
N ASP A 32 -5.84 -17.79 5.13
CA ASP A 32 -6.53 -16.78 4.32
C ASP A 32 -5.76 -15.47 4.29
N ILE A 33 -5.21 -15.03 5.44
CA ILE A 33 -4.36 -13.83 5.55
C ILE A 33 -3.07 -14.02 4.76
N GLU A 34 -2.38 -15.15 4.93
CA GLU A 34 -1.13 -15.46 4.22
C GLU A 34 -1.36 -15.51 2.70
N THR A 35 -2.47 -16.10 2.26
CA THR A 35 -2.83 -16.15 0.85
C THR A 35 -3.11 -14.74 0.30
N GLY A 36 -3.86 -13.93 1.05
CA GLY A 36 -4.13 -12.54 0.68
C GLY A 36 -2.87 -11.72 0.57
N GLN A 37 -1.93 -11.85 1.51
CA GLN A 37 -0.63 -11.19 1.47
C GLN A 37 0.20 -11.66 0.26
N ALA A 38 0.26 -12.98 0.02
CA ALA A 38 0.98 -13.53 -1.11
C ALA A 38 0.47 -12.99 -2.46
N VAL A 39 -0.86 -12.85 -2.61
CA VAL A 39 -1.46 -12.22 -3.80
C VAL A 39 -1.04 -10.76 -3.94
N LEU A 40 -1.12 -9.97 -2.86
CA LEU A 40 -0.69 -8.57 -2.87
C LEU A 40 0.79 -8.42 -3.25
N ASP A 41 1.64 -9.34 -2.81
CA ASP A 41 3.08 -9.34 -3.08
C ASP A 41 3.44 -9.67 -4.53
N THR A 42 2.51 -10.25 -5.31
CA THR A 42 2.71 -10.45 -6.76
C THR A 42 2.49 -9.19 -7.58
N LEU A 43 1.83 -8.17 -7.00
CA LEU A 43 1.50 -6.95 -7.73
C LEU A 43 2.74 -6.05 -7.87
N PRO A 44 2.99 -5.52 -9.08
CA PRO A 44 4.14 -4.65 -9.33
C PRO A 44 3.97 -3.27 -8.70
N ASP A 45 2.74 -2.82 -8.51
CA ASP A 45 2.43 -1.53 -7.90
C ASP A 45 2.71 -1.55 -6.40
N ALA A 46 3.24 -0.46 -5.87
CA ALA A 46 3.42 -0.29 -4.44
C ALA A 46 2.08 0.03 -3.76
N ILE A 47 1.61 -0.84 -2.88
CA ILE A 47 0.29 -0.76 -2.26
C ILE A 47 0.42 -0.71 -0.75
N ALA A 48 -0.31 0.21 -0.12
CA ALA A 48 -0.55 0.27 1.32
C ALA A 48 -2.03 0.51 1.61
N VAL A 49 -2.54 -0.08 2.68
CA VAL A 49 -3.92 0.10 3.16
C VAL A 49 -3.90 0.71 4.55
N PHE A 50 -4.68 1.75 4.72
CA PHE A 50 -4.84 2.46 5.99
C PHE A 50 -6.26 2.30 6.54
N SER A 51 -6.37 2.15 7.85
CA SER A 51 -7.65 2.23 8.56
C SER A 51 -8.23 3.64 8.52
N GLY A 52 -9.48 3.82 8.91
CA GLY A 52 -10.10 5.14 9.06
C GLY A 52 -9.43 6.04 10.10
N THR A 53 -8.65 5.46 11.03
CA THR A 53 -7.81 6.20 12.00
C THR A 53 -6.45 6.61 11.42
N GLY A 54 -6.10 6.12 10.23
CA GLY A 54 -4.83 6.40 9.59
C GLY A 54 -3.71 5.41 9.91
N THR A 55 -4.00 4.33 10.65
CA THR A 55 -3.02 3.27 10.91
C THR A 55 -2.84 2.40 9.67
N MET A 56 -1.61 2.09 9.30
CA MET A 56 -1.33 1.14 8.21
C MET A 56 -1.73 -0.27 8.64
N VAL A 57 -2.59 -0.91 7.85
CA VAL A 57 -3.12 -2.25 8.12
C VAL A 57 -2.34 -3.31 7.35
N VAL A 58 -2.01 -3.02 6.10
CA VAL A 58 -1.26 -3.93 5.23
C VAL A 58 -0.49 -3.15 4.18
N SER A 59 0.66 -3.67 3.77
CA SER A 59 1.40 -3.20 2.60
C SER A 59 2.02 -4.40 1.88
N ASN A 60 2.33 -4.23 0.59
CA ASN A 60 2.97 -5.28 -0.20
C ASN A 60 4.49 -5.08 -0.32
N SER A 61 5.16 -6.11 -0.84
CA SER A 61 6.62 -6.11 -1.03
C SER A 61 7.10 -4.99 -1.97
N SER A 62 6.29 -4.61 -2.97
CA SER A 62 6.60 -3.49 -3.87
C SER A 62 6.58 -2.15 -3.14
N TYR A 63 5.67 -1.97 -2.16
CA TYR A 63 5.64 -0.80 -1.29
C TYR A 63 6.92 -0.71 -0.44
N SER A 64 7.29 -1.81 0.19
CA SER A 64 8.53 -1.87 0.98
C SER A 64 9.76 -1.54 0.12
N LYS A 65 9.87 -2.07 -1.08
CA LYS A 65 10.96 -1.78 -2.01
C LYS A 65 11.01 -0.31 -2.45
N LEU A 66 9.86 0.32 -2.65
CA LEU A 66 9.80 1.72 -3.09
C LEU A 66 10.21 2.70 -1.98
N TRP A 67 9.83 2.41 -0.72
CA TRP A 67 9.96 3.33 0.40
C TRP A 67 10.92 2.87 1.51
N SER A 68 11.61 1.71 1.35
CA SER A 68 12.35 1.01 2.42
C SER A 68 13.63 1.66 2.91
N ALA A 69 14.16 2.67 2.27
CA ALA A 69 15.47 3.19 2.67
C ALA A 69 15.50 3.79 4.10
N GLN A 70 14.34 3.99 4.75
CA GLN A 70 14.24 4.62 6.08
C GLN A 70 13.29 3.92 7.06
N THR A 71 12.60 2.86 6.66
CA THR A 71 11.48 2.30 7.43
C THR A 71 11.91 1.29 8.50
N GLU A 72 13.14 0.79 8.50
CA GLU A 72 13.61 -0.22 9.45
C GLU A 72 13.71 0.27 10.91
N LEU A 73 13.73 1.58 11.12
CA LEU A 73 13.87 2.18 12.46
C LEU A 73 12.53 2.45 13.18
N LEU A 74 11.38 2.28 12.51
CA LEU A 74 10.07 2.65 13.04
C LEU A 74 9.09 1.48 13.06
N LEU A 75 9.48 0.37 13.68
CA LEU A 75 8.72 -0.89 13.68
C LEU A 75 7.37 -0.85 14.43
N ASP A 76 7.05 0.18 15.20
CA ASP A 76 5.95 0.08 16.17
C ASP A 76 4.68 0.88 15.86
N HIS A 77 4.71 1.90 15.02
CA HIS A 77 3.50 2.67 14.67
C HIS A 77 3.57 3.28 13.26
N ARG A 78 3.29 2.46 12.25
CA ARG A 78 3.17 2.94 10.87
C ARG A 78 1.79 3.58 10.70
N ASP A 79 1.74 4.88 10.76
CA ASP A 79 0.55 5.67 10.50
C ASP A 79 0.72 6.57 9.27
N ILE A 80 -0.39 7.11 8.76
CA ILE A 80 -0.40 7.96 7.57
C ILE A 80 0.48 9.23 7.74
N LYS A 81 0.68 9.73 8.94
CA LYS A 81 1.51 10.91 9.17
C LYS A 81 2.98 10.57 8.96
N THR A 82 3.44 9.48 9.55
CA THR A 82 4.79 8.96 9.40
C THR A 82 5.07 8.61 7.93
N GLU A 83 4.14 7.90 7.28
CA GLU A 83 4.29 7.50 5.88
C GLU A 83 4.33 8.70 4.94
N VAL A 84 3.49 9.72 5.15
CA VAL A 84 3.54 10.96 4.36
C VAL A 84 4.88 11.68 4.53
N SER A 85 5.48 11.68 5.71
CA SER A 85 6.83 12.26 5.90
C SER A 85 7.87 11.51 5.07
N VAL A 86 7.84 10.17 5.08
CA VAL A 86 8.72 9.34 4.25
C VAL A 86 8.52 9.64 2.76
N TRP A 87 7.28 9.75 2.30
CA TRP A 87 6.98 10.05 0.89
C TRP A 87 7.47 11.45 0.49
N GLN A 88 7.30 12.45 1.38
CA GLN A 88 7.78 13.82 1.15
C GLN A 88 9.31 13.90 1.05
N GLU A 89 10.02 13.15 1.89
CA GLU A 89 11.49 13.10 1.86
C GLU A 89 12.04 12.49 0.57
N ASN A 90 11.30 11.55 -0.02
CA ASN A 90 11.70 10.84 -1.23
C ASN A 90 11.15 11.44 -2.54
N CYS A 91 10.34 12.50 -2.46
CA CYS A 91 9.71 13.15 -3.61
C CYS A 91 10.04 14.63 -3.68
N ILE A 92 9.90 15.20 -4.87
CA ILE A 92 9.89 16.65 -5.04
C ILE A 92 8.71 17.24 -4.26
N ALA A 93 8.93 18.38 -3.60
CA ALA A 93 7.92 19.02 -2.77
C ALA A 93 6.60 19.24 -3.52
N SER A 94 5.48 18.79 -2.93
CA SER A 94 4.15 18.92 -3.52
C SER A 94 3.09 19.04 -2.41
N PRO A 95 2.07 19.89 -2.59
CA PRO A 95 0.96 20.02 -1.64
C PRO A 95 0.08 18.77 -1.56
N MET A 96 0.12 17.89 -2.56
CA MET A 96 -0.69 16.67 -2.64
C MET A 96 -0.56 15.75 -1.41
N TRP A 97 0.59 15.77 -0.74
CA TRP A 97 0.82 14.92 0.43
C TRP A 97 -0.05 15.29 1.62
N THR A 98 -0.31 16.59 1.79
CA THR A 98 -1.26 17.08 2.81
C THR A 98 -2.69 16.67 2.47
N GLU A 99 -3.06 16.73 1.19
CA GLU A 99 -4.36 16.30 0.70
C GLU A 99 -4.54 14.78 0.86
N MET A 100 -3.50 13.98 0.53
CA MET A 100 -3.48 12.54 0.73
C MET A 100 -3.74 12.17 2.19
N ARG A 101 -3.04 12.81 3.13
CA ARG A 101 -3.24 12.59 4.56
C ARG A 101 -4.67 12.91 4.97
N GLY A 102 -5.18 14.06 4.55
CA GLY A 102 -6.57 14.46 4.83
C GLY A 102 -7.59 13.51 4.20
N PHE A 103 -7.30 12.98 3.02
CA PHE A 103 -8.14 12.01 2.35
C PHE A 103 -8.26 10.69 3.15
N VAL A 104 -7.14 10.15 3.63
CA VAL A 104 -7.12 8.89 4.41
C VAL A 104 -7.92 9.04 5.72
N GLN A 105 -7.81 10.18 6.40
CA GLN A 105 -8.44 10.43 7.68
C GLN A 105 -9.90 10.90 7.59
N ARG A 106 -10.40 11.24 6.40
CA ARG A 106 -11.78 11.70 6.22
C ARG A 106 -12.73 10.51 6.22
N LEU A 107 -13.73 10.56 7.09
CA LEU A 107 -14.81 9.57 7.16
C LEU A 107 -15.95 9.98 6.21
N GLY A 108 -16.36 9.04 5.34
CA GLY A 108 -17.51 9.19 4.45
C GLY A 108 -17.30 10.06 3.21
N GLY A 109 -18.14 9.87 2.19
CA GLY A 109 -18.24 10.73 1.00
C GLY A 109 -16.99 10.86 0.12
N ARG A 110 -15.98 9.99 0.29
CA ARG A 110 -14.73 10.05 -0.47
C ARG A 110 -14.89 9.44 -1.85
N LYS A 111 -14.47 10.16 -2.88
CA LYS A 111 -14.33 9.62 -4.24
C LYS A 111 -12.87 9.24 -4.47
N PRO A 112 -12.58 8.23 -5.32
CA PRO A 112 -11.20 7.93 -5.70
C PRO A 112 -10.47 9.18 -6.16
N TRP A 113 -9.21 9.31 -5.74
CA TRP A 113 -8.38 10.46 -5.98
C TRP A 113 -7.05 10.01 -6.61
N SER A 114 -6.49 10.83 -7.48
CA SER A 114 -5.27 10.48 -8.20
C SER A 114 -4.49 11.74 -8.55
N GLU A 115 -3.19 11.74 -8.23
CA GLU A 115 -2.26 12.82 -8.50
C GLU A 115 -0.89 12.28 -8.94
N ASN A 116 -0.10 13.14 -9.57
CA ASN A 116 1.25 12.80 -9.98
C ASN A 116 2.28 13.45 -9.05
N ALA A 117 3.30 12.68 -8.70
CA ALA A 117 4.48 13.15 -8.00
C ALA A 117 5.74 12.83 -8.81
N MET A 118 6.87 13.36 -8.39
CA MET A 118 8.17 13.01 -8.94
C MET A 118 9.10 12.64 -7.79
N LEU A 119 9.72 11.48 -7.88
CA LEU A 119 10.75 11.05 -6.94
C LEU A 119 12.00 11.94 -7.10
N VAL A 120 12.79 12.05 -6.04
CA VAL A 120 14.06 12.81 -6.07
C VAL A 120 15.06 12.27 -7.09
N ASP A 121 14.93 10.99 -7.50
CA ASP A 121 15.72 10.36 -8.55
C ASP A 121 15.22 10.65 -9.98
N GLY A 122 14.16 11.47 -10.13
CA GLY A 122 13.57 11.88 -11.39
C GLY A 122 12.50 10.92 -11.97
N ARG A 123 12.20 9.81 -11.33
CA ARG A 123 11.11 8.92 -11.77
C ARG A 123 9.75 9.57 -11.49
N HIS A 124 8.85 9.46 -12.46
CA HIS A 124 7.47 9.89 -12.30
C HIS A 124 6.66 8.86 -11.54
N LEU A 125 5.90 9.32 -10.56
CA LEU A 125 5.08 8.51 -9.69
C LEU A 125 3.62 8.95 -9.83
N ARG A 126 2.72 8.03 -10.12
CA ARG A 126 1.28 8.27 -10.04
C ARG A 126 0.75 7.69 -8.75
N CYS A 127 0.15 8.56 -7.95
CA CYS A 127 -0.43 8.21 -6.65
C CYS A 127 -1.94 8.10 -6.79
N HIS A 128 -2.52 7.02 -6.27
CA HIS A 128 -3.96 6.82 -6.24
C HIS A 128 -4.40 6.55 -4.81
N ALA A 129 -5.46 7.20 -4.36
CA ALA A 129 -6.11 6.90 -3.09
C ALA A 129 -7.57 6.51 -3.35
N GLN A 130 -7.96 5.34 -2.88
CA GLN A 130 -9.29 4.77 -3.10
C GLN A 130 -9.88 4.30 -1.78
N PRO A 131 -11.11 4.74 -1.43
CA PRO A 131 -11.85 4.16 -0.31
C PRO A 131 -12.19 2.70 -0.61
N ILE A 132 -12.04 1.86 0.39
CA ILE A 132 -12.44 0.45 0.33
C ILE A 132 -13.36 0.12 1.52
N ALA A 133 -13.86 -1.12 1.56
CA ALA A 133 -14.78 -1.58 2.61
C ALA A 133 -14.19 -1.38 4.02
N GLY A 134 -15.05 -1.25 5.02
CA GLY A 134 -14.65 -1.05 6.41
C GLY A 134 -14.09 0.35 6.73
N GLY A 135 -14.37 1.35 5.89
CA GLY A 135 -13.87 2.72 6.09
C GLY A 135 -12.38 2.89 5.83
N MET A 136 -11.73 1.87 5.29
CA MET A 136 -10.30 1.87 4.97
C MET A 136 -10.01 2.63 3.68
N THR A 137 -8.74 2.92 3.46
CA THR A 137 -8.23 3.56 2.24
C THR A 137 -7.06 2.76 1.69
N MET A 138 -7.15 2.36 0.43
CA MET A 138 -6.02 1.83 -0.31
C MET A 138 -5.27 2.98 -0.99
N VAL A 139 -3.98 3.07 -0.77
CA VAL A 139 -3.06 3.97 -1.47
C VAL A 139 -2.17 3.13 -2.36
N ARG A 140 -2.11 3.49 -3.65
CA ARG A 140 -1.33 2.79 -4.66
C ARG A 140 -0.41 3.76 -5.37
N PHE A 141 0.84 3.37 -5.53
CA PHE A 141 1.86 4.11 -6.25
C PHE A 141 2.30 3.30 -7.47
N VAL A 142 2.23 3.95 -8.62
CA VAL A 142 2.61 3.37 -9.91
C VAL A 142 3.77 4.19 -10.46
N ILE A 143 4.92 3.56 -10.66
CA ILE A 143 6.03 4.21 -11.34
C ILE A 143 5.66 4.29 -12.83
N ALA A 144 5.48 5.50 -13.34
CA ALA A 144 5.24 5.70 -14.75
C ALA A 144 6.51 5.36 -15.54
N PRO A 145 6.40 4.68 -16.69
CA PRO A 145 7.53 4.52 -17.58
C PRO A 145 8.07 5.89 -17.97
N PRO A 146 9.39 6.05 -18.18
CA PRO A 146 9.94 7.32 -18.64
C PRO A 146 9.19 7.74 -19.90
N MET A 147 8.69 8.97 -19.92
CA MET A 147 8.08 9.53 -21.14
C MET A 147 9.16 9.49 -22.21
N ARG A 148 9.04 8.56 -23.16
CA ARG A 148 9.82 8.65 -24.38
C ARG A 148 9.42 9.97 -25.01
N PRO A 149 10.35 10.92 -25.25
CA PRO A 149 10.01 12.08 -26.03
C PRO A 149 9.43 11.55 -27.33
N VAL A 150 8.17 11.89 -27.62
CA VAL A 150 7.62 11.71 -28.95
C VAL A 150 8.37 12.73 -29.80
N ILE A 151 9.55 12.33 -30.27
CA ILE A 151 10.19 12.99 -31.38
C ILE A 151 9.25 12.67 -32.55
N GLN A 152 8.24 13.51 -32.71
CA GLN A 152 7.52 13.57 -33.97
C GLN A 152 8.61 13.71 -35.02
N LYS A 153 8.71 12.71 -35.89
CA LYS A 153 9.44 12.79 -37.15
C LYS A 153 8.84 13.93 -37.99
N LEU A 154 9.19 15.15 -37.62
CA LEU A 154 8.99 16.34 -38.46
C LEU A 154 10.14 16.49 -39.46
N THR A 155 10.71 15.37 -39.91
CA THR A 155 11.75 15.40 -40.91
C THR A 155 11.47 14.38 -41.99
N GLN A 156 10.40 14.64 -42.72
CA GLN A 156 10.27 14.22 -44.13
C GLN A 156 9.27 15.16 -44.82
N ILE A 157 9.63 16.44 -44.88
CA ILE A 157 9.13 17.28 -45.99
C ILE A 157 9.99 16.82 -47.16
N ASP A 158 9.36 16.05 -48.05
CA ASP A 158 9.96 15.58 -49.31
C ASP A 158 10.46 16.81 -50.07
N PRO A 159 11.77 16.92 -50.39
CA PRO A 159 12.32 18.06 -51.13
C PRO A 159 11.66 18.23 -52.53
N ALA A 160 11.00 17.18 -53.00
CA ALA A 160 10.30 17.22 -54.30
C ALA A 160 9.06 18.15 -54.34
N ILE A 161 8.53 18.56 -53.18
CA ILE A 161 7.36 19.46 -53.09
C ILE A 161 7.79 20.93 -53.25
N LEU A 162 9.02 21.29 -52.96
CA LEU A 162 9.54 22.66 -53.09
C LEU A 162 9.99 22.99 -54.53
N ALA A 163 10.15 22.02 -55.42
CA ALA A 163 10.63 22.23 -56.78
C ALA A 163 9.52 22.48 -57.79
N ARG A 164 8.22 22.55 -57.42
CA ARG A 164 7.08 22.71 -58.32
C ARG A 164 6.44 24.09 -58.32
N LYS A 165 7.13 25.11 -57.87
CA LYS A 165 6.74 26.54 -58.09
C LYS A 165 7.96 27.32 -58.58
N GLY A 166 8.29 27.12 -59.81
CA GLY A 166 9.14 27.93 -60.64
C GLY A 166 8.51 27.99 -62.02
#